data_73dafb8b9ad9b16511df84f213beaeaa
#
_entry.id   73dafb8b9ad9b16511df84f213beaeaa
#
_cell.length_a   1.000
_cell.length_b   1.000
_cell.length_c   1.000
_cell.angle_alpha   90.00
_cell.angle_beta   90.00
_cell.angle_gamma   90.00
#
_symmetry.space_group_name_H-M   'P 1'
#
loop_
_entity.id
_entity.type
_entity.pdbx_description
1 polymer ?
#
loop_
_entity_poly.entity_id
_entity_poly.type
_entity_poly.pdbx_seq_one_letter_code
_entity_poly.pdbx_strand_id
1 'polypeptide(L)'
;VAVVTFLPFLRGALAGRAFFFRDLSRQFFPLRRFAVEGLLRGEVRYWNPFLNEGVPLSLPALSYPLDLMQLALPTEAGFSLLLALHVPLGALAFLFLARSLGLGRLAAAGGAIAYALGGFYLSLLNFYVYVEAAAWAPLVALALLRAVEGRPRATALAALGVALALSTTGAEIVAQTVVLGLVLAWPA
;
A
#
# COMPACT_ATOMS: atom_id res chain seq x y z
N VAL A 1 -1.52 -10.33 15.21
CA VAL A 1 -1.90 -10.23 13.78
C VAL A 1 -0.68 -9.88 12.94
N ALA A 2 -0.06 -8.70 13.13
CA ALA A 2 1.06 -8.25 12.29
C ALA A 2 2.20 -9.28 12.16
N VAL A 3 2.65 -9.88 13.27
CA VAL A 3 3.69 -10.92 13.24
C VAL A 3 3.25 -12.10 12.37
N VAL A 4 2.03 -12.61 12.57
CA VAL A 4 1.51 -13.77 11.82
C VAL A 4 1.44 -13.47 10.33
N THR A 5 0.99 -12.29 9.94
CA THR A 5 0.86 -11.91 8.52
C THR A 5 2.20 -11.60 7.85
N PHE A 6 3.25 -11.28 8.62
CA PHE A 6 4.61 -11.08 8.10
C PHE A 6 5.43 -12.38 8.02
N LEU A 7 5.11 -13.40 8.84
CA LEU A 7 5.87 -14.67 8.89
C LEU A 7 6.17 -15.31 7.52
N PRO A 8 5.23 -15.35 6.54
CA PRO A 8 5.50 -15.92 5.23
C PRO A 8 6.67 -15.24 4.48
N PHE A 9 6.89 -13.96 4.77
CA PHE A 9 7.92 -13.14 4.11
C PHE A 9 9.23 -13.07 4.88
N LEU A 10 9.22 -13.40 6.18
CA LEU A 10 10.35 -13.23 7.09
C LEU A 10 11.62 -13.92 6.58
N ARG A 11 11.51 -15.18 6.15
CA ARG A 11 12.67 -15.95 5.65
C ARG A 11 13.27 -15.32 4.40
N GLY A 12 12.43 -14.83 3.49
CA GLY A 12 12.87 -14.13 2.27
C GLY A 12 13.55 -12.80 2.61
N ALA A 13 12.94 -12.02 3.50
CA ALA A 13 13.46 -10.73 3.95
C ALA A 13 14.83 -10.87 4.64
N LEU A 14 14.98 -11.82 5.57
CA LEU A 14 16.24 -12.10 6.26
C LEU A 14 17.34 -12.62 5.32
N ALA A 15 16.96 -13.33 4.26
CA ALA A 15 17.90 -13.81 3.25
C ALA A 15 18.20 -12.79 2.15
N GLY A 16 17.69 -11.57 2.25
CA GLY A 16 17.85 -10.52 1.24
C GLY A 16 17.25 -10.89 -0.12
N ARG A 17 16.23 -11.77 -0.15
CA ARG A 17 15.60 -12.20 -1.39
C ARG A 17 14.59 -11.17 -1.88
N ALA A 18 14.54 -11.01 -3.21
CA ALA A 18 13.57 -10.16 -3.87
C ALA A 18 12.37 -10.97 -4.38
N PHE A 19 11.19 -10.32 -4.41
CA PHE A 19 10.08 -10.83 -5.18
C PHE A 19 10.44 -10.79 -6.68
N PHE A 20 10.34 -11.93 -7.32
CA PHE A 20 10.63 -12.06 -8.73
C PHE A 20 9.39 -12.55 -9.45
N PHE A 21 8.61 -11.62 -10.01
CA PHE A 21 7.45 -12.00 -10.83
C PHE A 21 7.08 -10.88 -11.81
N ARG A 22 6.94 -11.25 -13.11
CA ARG A 22 6.42 -10.42 -14.19
C ARG A 22 6.81 -8.93 -14.09
N ASP A 23 5.83 -8.07 -13.86
CA ASP A 23 5.96 -6.61 -13.94
C ASP A 23 6.80 -6.03 -12.80
N LEU A 24 6.86 -6.68 -11.63
CA LEU A 24 7.72 -6.25 -10.53
C LEU A 24 9.18 -6.14 -10.95
N SER A 25 9.73 -7.22 -11.49
CA SER A 25 11.16 -7.30 -11.84
C SER A 25 11.48 -6.65 -13.19
N ARG A 26 10.51 -6.65 -14.14
CA ARG A 26 10.74 -6.15 -15.51
C ARG A 26 10.44 -4.67 -15.68
N GLN A 27 9.49 -4.14 -14.93
CA GLN A 27 8.99 -2.77 -15.10
C GLN A 27 9.13 -1.95 -13.83
N PHE A 28 8.51 -2.37 -12.73
CA PHE A 28 8.34 -1.51 -11.57
C PHE A 28 9.63 -1.29 -10.80
N PHE A 29 10.40 -2.34 -10.54
CA PHE A 29 11.66 -2.17 -9.83
C PHE A 29 12.69 -1.37 -10.66
N PRO A 30 12.95 -1.65 -11.95
CA PRO A 30 13.86 -0.82 -12.76
C PRO A 30 13.44 0.65 -12.82
N LEU A 31 12.15 0.93 -12.97
CA LEU A 31 11.62 2.29 -12.99
C LEU A 31 11.88 3.02 -11.68
N ARG A 32 11.59 2.36 -10.56
CA ARG A 32 11.84 2.89 -9.22
C ARG A 32 13.32 3.11 -8.95
N ARG A 33 14.12 2.11 -9.27
CA ARG A 33 15.58 2.21 -9.11
C ARG A 33 16.13 3.41 -9.87
N PHE A 34 15.69 3.62 -11.11
CA PHE A 34 16.09 4.78 -11.90
C PHE A 34 15.75 6.10 -11.21
N ALA A 35 14.54 6.23 -10.64
CA ALA A 35 14.13 7.42 -9.90
C ALA A 35 14.94 7.62 -8.61
N VAL A 36 15.11 6.54 -7.82
CA VAL A 36 15.87 6.54 -6.56
C VAL A 36 17.34 6.92 -6.79
N GLU A 37 17.99 6.32 -7.81
CA GLU A 37 19.38 6.65 -8.15
C GLU A 37 19.54 8.11 -8.58
N GLY A 38 18.54 8.70 -9.24
CA GLY A 38 18.53 10.14 -9.51
C GLY A 38 18.53 10.94 -8.23
N LEU A 39 17.57 10.66 -7.33
CA LEU A 39 17.47 11.41 -6.07
C LEU A 39 18.73 11.27 -5.18
N LEU A 40 19.34 10.10 -5.14
CA LEU A 40 20.61 9.89 -4.40
C LEU A 40 21.77 10.73 -4.97
N ARG A 41 21.68 11.16 -6.22
CA ARG A 41 22.63 12.09 -6.86
C ARG A 41 22.18 13.55 -6.80
N GLY A 42 21.06 13.85 -6.14
CA GLY A 42 20.47 15.19 -6.10
C GLY A 42 19.72 15.57 -7.38
N GLU A 43 19.37 14.61 -8.23
CA GLU A 43 18.69 14.81 -9.51
C GLU A 43 17.26 14.34 -9.44
N VAL A 44 16.31 15.19 -9.83
CA VAL A 44 14.93 14.77 -10.09
C VAL A 44 14.80 14.40 -11.57
N ARG A 45 14.62 13.12 -11.84
CA ARG A 45 14.52 12.62 -13.22
C ARG A 45 13.07 12.62 -13.66
N TYR A 46 12.75 13.44 -14.65
CA TYR A 46 11.41 13.56 -15.23
C TYR A 46 11.22 12.74 -16.52
N TRP A 47 12.32 12.22 -17.07
CA TRP A 47 12.32 11.47 -18.32
C TRP A 47 13.15 10.20 -18.19
N ASN A 48 12.56 9.07 -18.58
CA ASN A 48 13.27 7.80 -18.65
C ASN A 48 13.57 7.46 -20.13
N PRO A 49 14.83 7.58 -20.58
CA PRO A 49 15.19 7.31 -21.96
C PRO A 49 15.31 5.81 -22.29
N PHE A 50 15.24 4.93 -21.29
CA PHE A 50 15.50 3.49 -21.45
C PHE A 50 14.23 2.67 -21.68
N LEU A 51 13.06 3.29 -21.65
CA LEU A 51 11.79 2.60 -21.84
C LEU A 51 11.08 3.19 -23.07
N ASN A 52 10.71 2.33 -24.05
CA ASN A 52 9.90 2.70 -25.22
C ASN A 52 10.39 4.00 -25.91
N GLU A 53 11.68 4.08 -26.23
CA GLU A 53 12.30 5.28 -26.85
C GLU A 53 12.25 6.57 -26.03
N GLY A 54 11.86 6.45 -24.77
CA GLY A 54 11.74 7.52 -23.81
C GLY A 54 10.30 7.79 -23.38
N VAL A 55 10.08 7.74 -22.05
CA VAL A 55 8.78 8.02 -21.45
C VAL A 55 8.92 9.04 -20.33
N PRO A 56 7.90 9.88 -20.09
CA PRO A 56 7.87 10.70 -18.88
C PRO A 56 7.96 9.81 -17.66
N LEU A 57 8.90 10.11 -16.79
CA LEU A 57 8.91 9.53 -15.46
C LEU A 57 7.90 10.32 -14.64
N SER A 58 6.71 9.79 -14.54
CA SER A 58 5.72 10.39 -13.66
C SER A 58 6.26 10.41 -12.23
N LEU A 59 6.16 11.55 -11.56
CA LEU A 59 6.44 11.70 -10.12
C LEU A 59 5.87 10.57 -9.23
N PRO A 60 4.84 9.82 -9.64
CA PRO A 60 4.30 8.66 -8.91
C PRO A 60 5.32 7.60 -8.51
N ALA A 61 6.47 7.50 -9.17
CA ALA A 61 7.49 6.53 -8.76
C ALA A 61 8.00 6.77 -7.33
N LEU A 62 7.77 7.96 -6.73
CA LEU A 62 8.21 8.34 -5.38
C LEU A 62 7.22 9.31 -4.70
N SER A 63 5.97 9.39 -5.19
CA SER A 63 4.94 10.25 -4.58
C SER A 63 4.39 9.70 -3.28
N TYR A 64 4.48 8.39 -3.08
CA TYR A 64 4.06 7.74 -1.87
C TYR A 64 5.14 7.86 -0.79
N PRO A 65 4.85 8.43 0.40
CA PRO A 65 5.87 8.76 1.37
C PRO A 65 6.72 7.58 1.85
N LEU A 66 6.14 6.37 1.95
CA LEU A 66 6.90 5.18 2.37
C LEU A 66 7.91 4.72 1.31
N ASP A 67 7.76 5.14 0.06
CA ASP A 67 8.74 4.86 -1.00
C ASP A 67 10.09 5.52 -0.73
N LEU A 68 10.11 6.60 0.05
CA LEU A 68 11.35 7.25 0.47
C LEU A 68 12.23 6.32 1.31
N MET A 69 11.69 5.25 1.89
CA MET A 69 12.49 4.20 2.55
C MET A 69 13.47 3.54 1.57
N GLN A 70 13.18 3.57 0.28
CA GLN A 70 14.09 3.04 -0.74
C GLN A 70 15.35 3.89 -0.94
N LEU A 71 15.38 5.12 -0.48
CA LEU A 71 16.62 5.90 -0.43
C LEU A 71 17.65 5.28 0.54
N ALA A 72 17.15 4.62 1.60
CA ALA A 72 18.02 3.90 2.55
C ALA A 72 18.36 2.47 2.07
N LEU A 73 17.47 1.84 1.29
CA LEU A 73 17.63 0.47 0.79
C LEU A 73 17.32 0.42 -0.72
N PRO A 74 18.20 0.97 -1.59
CA PRO A 74 17.95 1.11 -3.03
C PRO A 74 18.19 -0.22 -3.78
N THR A 75 17.69 -1.32 -3.28
CA THR A 75 17.87 -2.67 -3.81
C THR A 75 16.53 -3.35 -4.09
N GLU A 76 16.55 -4.41 -4.92
CA GLU A 76 15.36 -5.25 -5.16
C GLU A 76 14.83 -5.86 -3.86
N ALA A 77 15.73 -6.28 -2.98
CA ALA A 77 15.35 -6.80 -1.66
C ALA A 77 14.70 -5.71 -0.80
N GLY A 78 15.20 -4.47 -0.82
CA GLY A 78 14.61 -3.34 -0.13
C GLY A 78 13.22 -3.00 -0.65
N PHE A 79 13.02 -3.00 -1.97
CA PHE A 79 11.70 -2.83 -2.58
C PHE A 79 10.74 -3.95 -2.19
N SER A 80 11.19 -5.20 -2.23
CA SER A 80 10.40 -6.35 -1.83
C SER A 80 10.05 -6.34 -0.35
N LEU A 81 10.96 -5.88 0.51
CA LEU A 81 10.70 -5.70 1.94
C LEU A 81 9.62 -4.64 2.17
N LEU A 82 9.69 -3.51 1.45
CA LEU A 82 8.66 -2.47 1.53
C LEU A 82 7.28 -3.04 1.19
N LEU A 83 7.16 -3.82 0.10
CA LEU A 83 5.90 -4.48 -0.26
C LEU A 83 5.45 -5.49 0.80
N ALA A 84 6.36 -6.31 1.32
CA ALA A 84 6.05 -7.27 2.37
C ALA A 84 5.56 -6.59 3.67
N LEU A 85 6.05 -5.39 3.99
CA LEU A 85 5.59 -4.61 5.15
C LEU A 85 4.17 -4.06 4.98
N HIS A 86 3.69 -3.87 3.75
CA HIS A 86 2.31 -3.47 3.51
C HIS A 86 1.29 -4.56 3.87
N VAL A 87 1.69 -5.84 3.87
CA VAL A 87 0.80 -6.95 4.25
C VAL A 87 0.37 -6.86 5.72
N PRO A 88 1.28 -6.78 6.72
CA PRO A 88 0.89 -6.56 8.10
C PRO A 88 0.24 -5.19 8.34
N LEU A 89 0.61 -4.15 7.58
CA LEU A 89 -0.05 -2.84 7.65
C LEU A 89 -1.53 -2.96 7.28
N GLY A 90 -1.85 -3.60 6.16
CA GLY A 90 -3.24 -3.86 5.75
C GLY A 90 -4.00 -4.73 6.73
N ALA A 91 -3.35 -5.75 7.30
CA ALA A 91 -3.95 -6.58 8.36
C ALA A 91 -4.32 -5.77 9.61
N LEU A 92 -3.43 -4.89 10.06
CA LEU A 92 -3.70 -4.00 11.20
C LEU A 92 -4.82 -3.00 10.87
N ALA A 93 -4.79 -2.41 9.68
CA ALA A 93 -5.84 -1.53 9.19
C ALA A 93 -7.22 -2.21 9.22
N PHE A 94 -7.30 -3.45 8.71
CA PHE A 94 -8.53 -4.23 8.75
C PHE A 94 -8.94 -4.58 10.19
N LEU A 95 -7.99 -4.96 11.06
CA LEU A 95 -8.27 -5.23 12.47
C LEU A 95 -8.94 -4.02 13.15
N PHE A 96 -8.43 -2.81 12.91
CA PHE A 96 -9.02 -1.58 13.47
C PHE A 96 -10.42 -1.33 12.93
N LEU A 97 -10.64 -1.49 11.63
CA LEU A 97 -11.96 -1.37 11.02
C LEU A 97 -12.93 -2.39 11.64
N ALA A 98 -12.59 -3.68 11.66
CA ALA A 98 -13.42 -4.75 12.19
C ALA A 98 -13.77 -4.53 13.67
N ARG A 99 -12.80 -4.10 14.47
CA ARG A 99 -13.02 -3.78 15.89
C ARG A 99 -13.96 -2.58 16.06
N SER A 100 -13.86 -1.58 15.21
CA SER A 100 -14.73 -0.40 15.27
C SER A 100 -16.16 -0.68 14.82
N LEU A 101 -16.37 -1.75 14.03
CA LEU A 101 -17.68 -2.28 13.66
C LEU A 101 -18.27 -3.25 14.71
N GLY A 102 -17.61 -3.39 15.85
CA GLY A 102 -18.12 -4.20 16.97
C GLY A 102 -17.73 -5.67 16.96
N LEU A 103 -16.93 -6.14 15.99
CA LEU A 103 -16.49 -7.56 15.98
C LEU A 103 -15.63 -7.89 17.20
N GLY A 104 -15.83 -9.09 17.76
CA GLY A 104 -15.02 -9.63 18.85
C GLY A 104 -13.55 -9.76 18.44
N ARG A 105 -12.64 -9.82 19.43
CA ARG A 105 -11.19 -9.84 19.18
C ARG A 105 -10.74 -10.96 18.24
N LEU A 106 -11.26 -12.18 18.44
CA LEU A 106 -10.90 -13.35 17.63
C LEU A 106 -11.44 -13.22 16.20
N ALA A 107 -12.70 -12.81 16.03
CA ALA A 107 -13.30 -12.59 14.71
C ALA A 107 -12.56 -11.49 13.94
N ALA A 108 -12.26 -10.36 14.58
CA ALA A 108 -11.51 -9.27 13.96
C ALA A 108 -10.08 -9.70 13.58
N ALA A 109 -9.40 -10.47 14.44
CA ALA A 109 -8.06 -11.00 14.13
C ALA A 109 -8.10 -12.02 12.99
N GLY A 110 -9.06 -12.94 12.97
CA GLY A 110 -9.26 -13.90 11.88
C GLY A 110 -9.56 -13.20 10.56
N GLY A 111 -10.46 -12.22 10.56
CA GLY A 111 -10.78 -11.40 9.39
C GLY A 111 -9.57 -10.62 8.88
N ALA A 112 -8.75 -10.04 9.77
CA ALA A 112 -7.53 -9.32 9.40
C ALA A 112 -6.48 -10.23 8.75
N ILE A 113 -6.31 -11.45 9.26
CA ILE A 113 -5.41 -12.46 8.66
C ILE A 113 -5.97 -12.89 7.29
N ALA A 114 -7.26 -13.17 7.20
CA ALA A 114 -7.91 -13.55 5.95
C ALA A 114 -7.83 -12.44 4.89
N TYR A 115 -7.98 -11.17 5.29
CA TYR A 115 -7.80 -10.02 4.41
C TYR A 115 -6.38 -9.97 3.82
N ALA A 116 -5.37 -10.01 4.69
CA ALA A 116 -3.98 -9.78 4.31
C ALA A 116 -3.31 -11.00 3.65
N LEU A 117 -3.68 -12.21 4.02
CA LEU A 117 -3.14 -13.46 3.46
C LEU A 117 -4.13 -14.14 2.49
N GLY A 118 -5.26 -13.52 2.21
CA GLY A 118 -6.21 -13.98 1.21
C GLY A 118 -5.67 -13.85 -0.21
N GLY A 119 -6.20 -14.67 -1.13
CA GLY A 119 -5.75 -14.72 -2.52
C GLY A 119 -5.82 -13.37 -3.23
N PHE A 120 -6.84 -12.56 -2.93
CA PHE A 120 -6.95 -11.19 -3.47
C PHE A 120 -5.72 -10.35 -3.09
N TYR A 121 -5.45 -10.17 -1.80
CA TYR A 121 -4.36 -9.31 -1.34
C TYR A 121 -2.98 -9.82 -1.80
N LEU A 122 -2.74 -11.13 -1.69
CA LEU A 122 -1.46 -11.71 -2.12
C LEU A 122 -1.25 -11.62 -3.62
N SER A 123 -2.32 -11.68 -4.44
CA SER A 123 -2.19 -11.49 -5.89
C SER A 123 -1.79 -10.06 -6.26
N LEU A 124 -2.13 -9.06 -5.42
CA LEU A 124 -1.73 -7.67 -5.64
C LEU A 124 -0.22 -7.45 -5.47
N LEU A 125 0.53 -8.37 -4.82
CA LEU A 125 1.99 -8.25 -4.68
C LEU A 125 2.73 -8.13 -6.01
N ASN A 126 2.10 -8.49 -7.13
CA ASN A 126 2.63 -8.26 -8.47
C ASN A 126 2.47 -6.81 -8.96
N PHE A 127 1.53 -6.08 -8.37
CA PHE A 127 1.19 -4.70 -8.72
C PHE A 127 1.35 -3.83 -7.48
N TYR A 128 2.57 -3.38 -7.25
CA TYR A 128 2.95 -2.69 -6.02
C TYR A 128 2.00 -1.55 -5.63
N VAL A 129 1.54 -0.76 -6.60
CA VAL A 129 0.61 0.36 -6.38
C VAL A 129 -0.71 -0.09 -5.75
N TYR A 130 -1.18 -1.28 -6.12
CA TYR A 130 -2.42 -1.83 -5.56
C TYR A 130 -2.23 -2.41 -4.16
N VAL A 131 -1.08 -3.03 -3.88
CA VAL A 131 -0.74 -3.48 -2.51
C VAL A 131 -0.68 -2.30 -1.56
N GLU A 132 0.00 -1.24 -1.97
CA GLU A 132 0.13 -0.02 -1.20
C GLU A 132 -1.24 0.61 -0.93
N ALA A 133 -2.07 0.78 -1.97
CA ALA A 133 -3.42 1.31 -1.82
C ALA A 133 -4.32 0.41 -0.95
N ALA A 134 -4.28 -0.91 -1.16
CA ALA A 134 -5.07 -1.87 -0.39
C ALA A 134 -4.67 -1.87 1.09
N ALA A 135 -3.42 -1.62 1.44
CA ALA A 135 -3.00 -1.52 2.83
C ALA A 135 -3.72 -0.38 3.57
N TRP A 136 -4.01 0.72 2.90
CA TRP A 136 -4.73 1.86 3.48
C TRP A 136 -6.25 1.72 3.41
N ALA A 137 -6.79 0.90 2.51
CA ALA A 137 -8.22 0.81 2.22
C ALA A 137 -9.09 0.63 3.48
N PRO A 138 -8.80 -0.27 4.45
CA PRO A 138 -9.63 -0.42 5.63
C PRO A 138 -9.60 0.82 6.56
N LEU A 139 -8.48 1.54 6.63
CA LEU A 139 -8.39 2.78 7.42
C LEU A 139 -9.13 3.92 6.74
N VAL A 140 -9.08 4.02 5.42
CA VAL A 140 -9.87 4.99 4.65
C VAL A 140 -11.36 4.73 4.86
N ALA A 141 -11.81 3.48 4.74
CA ALA A 141 -13.21 3.11 5.00
C ALA A 141 -13.63 3.47 6.44
N LEU A 142 -12.81 3.14 7.44
CA LEU A 142 -13.08 3.51 8.83
C LEU A 142 -13.18 5.02 9.03
N ALA A 143 -12.25 5.77 8.45
CA ALA A 143 -12.24 7.22 8.58
C ALA A 143 -13.45 7.86 7.90
N LEU A 144 -13.90 7.35 6.75
CA LEU A 144 -15.13 7.79 6.07
C LEU A 144 -16.37 7.51 6.93
N LEU A 145 -16.50 6.30 7.50
CA LEU A 145 -17.58 5.96 8.43
C LEU A 145 -17.66 6.96 9.60
N ARG A 146 -16.52 7.28 10.20
CA ARG A 146 -16.47 8.22 11.32
C ARG A 146 -16.68 9.68 10.90
N ALA A 147 -16.30 10.03 9.67
CA ALA A 147 -16.53 11.38 9.12
C ALA A 147 -18.03 11.67 8.95
N VAL A 148 -18.80 10.68 8.47
CA VAL A 148 -20.27 10.79 8.32
C VAL A 148 -20.97 10.96 9.68
N GLU A 149 -20.39 10.45 10.77
CA GLU A 149 -20.87 10.70 12.13
C GLU A 149 -20.65 12.15 12.60
N GLY A 150 -20.14 13.04 11.74
CA GLY A 150 -19.92 14.46 12.06
C GLY A 150 -18.70 14.73 12.93
N ARG A 151 -17.70 13.85 12.94
CA ARG A 151 -16.47 13.99 13.74
C ARG A 151 -15.37 14.71 12.95
N PRO A 152 -15.04 15.98 13.22
CA PRO A 152 -14.12 16.75 12.37
C PRO A 152 -12.71 16.17 12.29
N ARG A 153 -12.21 15.55 13.38
CA ARG A 153 -10.92 14.85 13.37
C ARG A 153 -10.95 13.63 12.44
N ALA A 154 -12.05 12.89 12.39
CA ALA A 154 -12.22 11.75 11.50
C ALA A 154 -12.30 12.19 10.04
N THR A 155 -12.94 13.33 9.74
CA THR A 155 -12.96 13.92 8.40
C THR A 155 -11.54 14.28 7.93
N ALA A 156 -10.72 14.89 8.77
CA ALA A 156 -9.34 15.20 8.46
C ALA A 156 -8.50 13.93 8.24
N LEU A 157 -8.69 12.89 9.07
CA LEU A 157 -8.02 11.60 8.90
C LEU A 157 -8.48 10.87 7.64
N ALA A 158 -9.76 10.97 7.27
CA ALA A 158 -10.27 10.43 6.01
C ALA A 158 -9.61 11.12 4.82
N ALA A 159 -9.55 12.43 4.82
CA ALA A 159 -8.89 13.21 3.76
C ALA A 159 -7.41 12.84 3.64
N LEU A 160 -6.68 12.76 4.76
CA LEU A 160 -5.28 12.32 4.78
C LEU A 160 -5.12 10.88 4.26
N GLY A 161 -5.97 9.96 4.71
CA GLY A 161 -5.95 8.57 4.28
C GLY A 161 -6.21 8.42 2.78
N VAL A 162 -7.19 9.15 2.25
CA VAL A 162 -7.46 9.19 0.80
C VAL A 162 -6.27 9.79 0.04
N ALA A 163 -5.68 10.88 0.53
CA ALA A 163 -4.51 11.49 -0.09
C ALA A 163 -3.31 10.53 -0.13
N LEU A 164 -3.02 9.82 0.98
CA LEU A 164 -1.97 8.80 1.05
C LEU A 164 -2.26 7.65 0.09
N ALA A 165 -3.49 7.15 0.06
CA ALA A 165 -3.86 6.08 -0.85
C ALA A 165 -3.81 6.52 -2.32
N LEU A 166 -4.20 7.75 -2.66
CA LEU A 166 -4.05 8.29 -4.02
C LEU A 166 -2.57 8.48 -4.42
N SER A 167 -1.70 8.80 -3.47
CA SER A 167 -0.26 8.95 -3.74
C SER A 167 0.41 7.63 -4.15
N THR A 168 -0.20 6.47 -3.87
CA THR A 168 0.27 5.15 -4.33
C THR A 168 -0.01 4.90 -5.82
N THR A 169 -0.77 5.77 -6.48
CA THR A 169 -1.29 5.59 -7.86
C THR A 169 -2.25 4.42 -8.07
N GLY A 170 -2.66 3.73 -7.01
CA GLY A 170 -3.70 2.68 -7.02
C GLY A 170 -5.12 3.27 -7.02
N ALA A 171 -5.42 4.19 -7.95
CA ALA A 171 -6.66 4.98 -7.97
C ALA A 171 -7.95 4.12 -7.99
N GLU A 172 -7.90 2.96 -8.65
CA GLU A 172 -9.03 2.02 -8.73
C GLU A 172 -9.39 1.48 -7.34
N ILE A 173 -8.39 1.06 -6.56
CA ILE A 173 -8.59 0.58 -5.18
C ILE A 173 -9.13 1.70 -4.29
N VAL A 174 -8.61 2.92 -4.47
CA VAL A 174 -9.09 4.09 -3.72
C VAL A 174 -10.53 4.39 -4.05
N ALA A 175 -10.91 4.44 -5.33
CA ALA A 175 -12.28 4.68 -5.76
C ALA A 175 -13.24 3.62 -5.20
N GLN A 176 -12.90 2.34 -5.31
CA GLN A 176 -13.67 1.24 -4.73
C GLN A 176 -13.81 1.37 -3.21
N THR A 177 -12.75 1.77 -2.51
CA THR A 177 -12.75 1.96 -1.06
C THR A 177 -13.66 3.12 -0.64
N VAL A 178 -13.61 4.23 -1.38
CA VAL A 178 -14.50 5.37 -1.12
C VAL A 178 -15.96 4.99 -1.34
N VAL A 179 -16.29 4.32 -2.45
CA VAL A 179 -17.64 3.83 -2.72
C VAL A 179 -18.11 2.88 -1.61
N LEU A 180 -17.27 1.92 -1.21
CA LEU A 180 -17.58 1.01 -0.10
C LEU A 180 -17.81 1.78 1.22
N GLY A 181 -16.95 2.73 1.54
CA GLY A 181 -17.09 3.57 2.74
C GLY A 181 -18.41 4.35 2.75
N LEU A 182 -18.80 4.91 1.61
CA LEU A 182 -20.08 5.60 1.46
C LEU A 182 -21.27 4.65 1.57
N VAL A 183 -21.19 3.46 0.97
CA VAL A 183 -22.24 2.43 1.09
C VAL A 183 -22.41 1.97 2.54
N LEU A 184 -21.32 1.71 3.24
CA LEU A 184 -21.34 1.34 4.66
C LEU A 184 -21.84 2.46 5.57
N ALA A 185 -21.67 3.71 5.14
CA ALA A 185 -22.12 4.90 5.85
C ALA A 185 -23.58 5.30 5.47
N TRP A 186 -24.17 4.70 4.44
CA TRP A 186 -25.56 4.91 4.02
C TRP A 186 -26.49 4.42 5.13
N PRO A 187 -27.53 5.11 5.44
CA PRO A 187 -28.12 5.28 6.76
C PRO A 187 -28.13 4.04 7.65
N ALA A 188 -27.39 4.14 8.70
CA ALA A 188 -27.64 3.41 9.91
C ALA A 188 -28.71 4.17 10.71
#